data_ce7588250ded290c604a7bcc8b53dfc1
#
_entry.id   ce7588250ded290c604a7bcc8b53dfc1
#
_cell.length_a   1.000
_cell.length_b   1.000
_cell.length_c   1.000
_cell.angle_alpha   90.00
_cell.angle_beta   90.00
_cell.angle_gamma   90.00
#
_symmetry.space_group_name_H-M   'P 1'
#
loop_
_entity.id
_entity.type
_entity.pdbx_description
1 polymer ?
#
loop_
_entity_poly.entity_id
_entity_poly.type
_entity_poly.pdbx_seq_one_letter_code
_entity_poly.pdbx_strand_id
1 'polypeptide(L)'
;MDILPALDIANGRALTHRKADGREDQASADPFEVARSFVTQGARWIHLVDIDAAFERGSNSDLLSEVISELRGYGASTSGRHAPECRIEWSGGVRSGDDIEAALQAGTDRVNLASQALVDIDRVRTLIAEFAGRLNICIDVEGDRIRPRGVDGDAGNLWEVCRTLDQAGVQRY
;
A
#
# COMPACT_ATOMS: atom_id res chain seq x y z
N MET A 1 2.01 19.22 -2.57
CA MET A 1 2.00 18.14 -1.56
C MET A 1 0.78 17.30 -1.83
N ASP A 2 0.93 15.99 -2.00
CA ASP A 2 -0.21 15.07 -2.10
C ASP A 2 -0.55 14.54 -0.70
N ILE A 3 -1.84 14.44 -0.41
CA ILE A 3 -2.36 13.81 0.81
C ILE A 3 -2.98 12.49 0.37
N LEU A 4 -2.56 11.41 1.01
CA LEU A 4 -3.07 10.08 0.78
C LEU A 4 -3.81 9.63 2.07
N PRO A 5 -5.15 9.80 2.17
CA PRO A 5 -5.86 9.20 3.27
C PRO A 5 -5.71 7.69 3.22
N ALA A 6 -5.45 7.08 4.38
CA ALA A 6 -5.30 5.64 4.49
C ALA A 6 -6.64 4.98 4.81
N LEU A 7 -6.95 3.90 4.09
CA LEU A 7 -8.01 2.97 4.39
C LEU A 7 -7.39 1.65 4.82
N ASP A 8 -7.26 1.49 6.12
CA ASP A 8 -6.74 0.28 6.75
C ASP A 8 -7.87 -0.74 6.89
N ILE A 9 -7.69 -1.94 6.33
CA ILE A 9 -8.68 -3.02 6.36
C ILE A 9 -8.15 -4.18 7.18
N ALA A 10 -8.92 -4.59 8.18
CA ALA A 10 -8.67 -5.77 9.00
C ALA A 10 -9.98 -6.53 9.24
N ASN A 11 -9.94 -7.85 9.14
CA ASN A 11 -11.11 -8.74 9.29
C ASN A 11 -12.32 -8.29 8.44
N GLY A 12 -12.08 -7.85 7.21
CA GLY A 12 -13.11 -7.39 6.28
C GLY A 12 -13.75 -6.04 6.62
N ARG A 13 -13.17 -5.25 7.51
CA ARG A 13 -13.71 -3.98 7.98
C ARG A 13 -12.68 -2.86 7.91
N ALA A 14 -13.14 -1.64 7.65
CA ALA A 14 -12.28 -0.46 7.75
C ALA A 14 -12.04 -0.08 9.21
N LEU A 15 -10.78 0.18 9.56
CA LEU A 15 -10.40 0.69 10.88
C LEU A 15 -10.56 2.21 10.89
N THR A 16 -11.41 2.74 11.78
CA THR A 16 -11.74 4.18 11.77
C THR A 16 -10.92 5.03 12.73
N HIS A 17 -10.25 4.45 13.73
CA HIS A 17 -9.41 5.17 14.68
C HIS A 17 -8.25 4.29 15.18
N ARG A 18 -7.03 4.86 15.13
CA ARG A 18 -5.92 4.43 15.96
C ARG A 18 -5.80 5.39 17.13
N LYS A 19 -5.96 4.92 18.36
CA LYS A 19 -5.59 5.72 19.53
C LYS A 19 -4.08 5.96 19.52
N ALA A 20 -3.65 7.13 20.01
CA ALA A 20 -2.24 7.48 20.13
C ALA A 20 -1.42 6.50 21.00
N ASP A 21 -2.09 5.67 21.81
CA ASP A 21 -1.50 4.63 22.66
C ASP A 21 -1.35 3.26 21.95
N GLY A 22 -1.65 3.19 20.66
CA GLY A 22 -1.53 1.95 19.86
C GLY A 22 -2.63 0.92 20.09
N ARG A 23 -3.62 1.20 20.94
CA ARG A 23 -4.79 0.34 21.11
C ARG A 23 -5.74 0.56 19.95
N GLU A 24 -6.14 -0.54 19.31
CA GLU A 24 -7.21 -0.53 18.31
C GLU A 24 -8.52 -0.18 19.02
N ASP A 25 -9.10 0.98 18.71
CA ASP A 25 -10.51 1.20 18.99
C ASP A 25 -11.29 0.42 17.92
N GLN A 26 -12.10 -0.55 18.33
CA GLN A 26 -12.84 -1.45 17.44
C GLN A 26 -14.02 -0.73 16.73
N ALA A 27 -13.94 0.57 16.52
CA ALA A 27 -14.85 1.26 15.64
C ALA A 27 -14.53 0.84 14.20
N SER A 28 -15.26 -0.15 13.71
CA SER A 28 -15.13 -0.67 12.35
C SER A 28 -16.24 -0.10 11.48
N ALA A 29 -15.88 0.37 10.28
CA ALA A 29 -16.83 0.91 9.30
C ALA A 29 -16.89 0.02 8.06
N ASP A 30 -17.85 0.31 7.18
CA ASP A 30 -17.91 -0.27 5.86
C ASP A 30 -16.79 0.31 4.99
N PRO A 31 -15.87 -0.51 4.42
CA PRO A 31 -14.77 -0.03 3.59
C PRO A 31 -15.24 0.78 2.38
N PHE A 32 -16.36 0.41 1.78
CA PHE A 32 -16.91 1.11 0.62
C PHE A 32 -17.41 2.53 0.99
N GLU A 33 -18.08 2.67 2.13
CA GLU A 33 -18.53 3.98 2.62
C GLU A 33 -17.36 4.89 2.93
N VAL A 34 -16.31 4.37 3.59
CA VAL A 34 -15.10 5.14 3.89
C VAL A 34 -14.38 5.57 2.62
N ALA A 35 -14.18 4.65 1.67
CA ALA A 35 -13.54 4.94 0.39
C ALA A 35 -14.30 6.02 -0.40
N ARG A 36 -15.62 5.91 -0.52
CA ARG A 36 -16.47 6.93 -1.15
C ARG A 36 -16.39 8.28 -0.44
N SER A 37 -16.33 8.27 0.89
CA SER A 37 -16.18 9.49 1.69
C SER A 37 -14.89 10.24 1.35
N PHE A 38 -13.76 9.54 1.18
CA PHE A 38 -12.50 10.16 0.77
C PHE A 38 -12.61 10.83 -0.61
N VAL A 39 -13.18 10.13 -1.59
CA VAL A 39 -13.37 10.69 -2.94
C VAL A 39 -14.28 11.91 -2.93
N THR A 40 -15.40 11.85 -2.21
CA THR A 40 -16.35 12.97 -2.13
C THR A 40 -15.77 14.19 -1.43
N GLN A 41 -14.80 14.00 -0.52
CA GLN A 41 -14.03 15.06 0.12
C GLN A 41 -12.86 15.58 -0.73
N GLY A 42 -12.68 15.04 -1.94
CA GLY A 42 -11.70 15.52 -2.91
C GLY A 42 -10.32 14.87 -2.79
N ALA A 43 -10.22 13.70 -2.19
CA ALA A 43 -8.98 12.94 -2.19
C ALA A 43 -8.57 12.61 -3.64
N ARG A 44 -7.31 12.93 -3.98
CA ARG A 44 -6.69 12.61 -5.28
C ARG A 44 -5.94 11.29 -5.27
N TRP A 45 -5.68 10.78 -4.10
CA TRP A 45 -5.07 9.50 -3.82
C TRP A 45 -5.77 8.85 -2.65
N ILE A 46 -5.83 7.52 -2.64
CA ILE A 46 -6.20 6.71 -1.49
C ILE A 46 -5.12 5.65 -1.30
N HIS A 47 -4.67 5.48 -0.06
CA HIS A 47 -3.76 4.43 0.36
C HIS A 47 -4.57 3.28 0.97
N LEU A 48 -4.72 2.16 0.24
CA LEU A 48 -5.41 0.97 0.71
C LEU A 48 -4.41 0.03 1.39
N VAL A 49 -4.72 -0.40 2.61
CA VAL A 49 -3.83 -1.27 3.39
C VAL A 49 -4.54 -2.54 3.82
N ASP A 50 -4.04 -3.70 3.37
CA ASP A 50 -4.41 -4.99 3.94
C ASP A 50 -3.61 -5.24 5.22
N ILE A 51 -4.23 -4.94 6.36
CA ILE A 51 -3.59 -5.10 7.68
C ILE A 51 -3.38 -6.59 8.00
N ASP A 52 -4.31 -7.46 7.63
CA ASP A 52 -4.19 -8.88 7.92
C ASP A 52 -3.04 -9.51 7.12
N ALA A 53 -2.92 -9.17 5.84
CA ALA A 53 -1.81 -9.62 5.01
C ALA A 53 -0.45 -9.03 5.46
N ALA A 54 -0.43 -7.77 5.92
CA ALA A 54 0.77 -7.13 6.44
C ALA A 54 1.33 -7.84 7.69
N PHE A 55 0.45 -8.43 8.51
CA PHE A 55 0.80 -9.15 9.73
C PHE A 55 0.67 -10.68 9.62
N GLU A 56 0.52 -11.23 8.41
CA GLU A 56 0.40 -12.67 8.14
C GLU A 56 -0.75 -13.37 8.89
N ARG A 57 -1.86 -12.65 9.09
CA ARG A 57 -3.05 -13.14 9.81
C ARG A 57 -4.22 -13.51 8.90
N GLY A 58 -4.04 -13.38 7.59
CA GLY A 58 -5.06 -13.59 6.56
C GLY A 58 -4.86 -12.67 5.38
N SER A 59 -5.90 -12.48 4.58
CA SER A 59 -5.90 -11.54 3.45
C SER A 59 -7.29 -10.95 3.23
N ASN A 60 -7.32 -9.68 2.83
CA ASN A 60 -8.51 -8.97 2.37
C ASN A 60 -8.41 -8.61 0.88
N SER A 61 -7.55 -9.30 0.11
CA SER A 61 -7.24 -8.96 -1.29
C SER A 61 -8.49 -8.89 -2.18
N ASP A 62 -9.45 -9.81 -2.00
CA ASP A 62 -10.70 -9.80 -2.75
C ASP A 62 -11.51 -8.55 -2.43
N LEU A 63 -11.65 -8.20 -1.15
CA LEU A 63 -12.34 -7.01 -0.72
C LEU A 63 -11.66 -5.72 -1.21
N LEU A 64 -10.31 -5.66 -1.17
CA LEU A 64 -9.58 -4.52 -1.73
C LEU A 64 -9.87 -4.37 -3.23
N SER A 65 -9.88 -5.48 -3.97
CA SER A 65 -10.19 -5.49 -5.41
C SER A 65 -11.62 -5.00 -5.68
N GLU A 66 -12.58 -5.39 -4.86
CA GLU A 66 -13.97 -4.90 -4.95
C GLU A 66 -14.06 -3.39 -4.67
N VAL A 67 -13.39 -2.90 -3.61
CA VAL A 67 -13.31 -1.46 -3.29
C VAL A 67 -12.68 -0.67 -4.44
N ILE A 68 -11.61 -1.17 -5.04
CA ILE A 68 -10.97 -0.55 -6.20
C ILE A 68 -11.95 -0.47 -7.38
N SER A 69 -12.60 -1.59 -7.70
CA SER A 69 -13.59 -1.66 -8.80
C SER A 69 -14.72 -0.65 -8.61
N GLU A 70 -15.23 -0.52 -7.40
CA GLU A 70 -16.27 0.45 -7.09
C GLU A 70 -15.77 1.88 -7.24
N LEU A 71 -14.58 2.22 -6.74
CA LEU A 71 -14.00 3.55 -6.87
C LEU A 71 -13.79 3.95 -8.34
N ARG A 72 -13.37 3.00 -9.20
CA ARG A 72 -13.24 3.22 -10.65
C ARG A 72 -14.60 3.45 -11.31
N GLY A 73 -15.62 2.69 -10.91
CA GLY A 73 -17.02 2.88 -11.38
C GLY A 73 -17.63 4.20 -10.90
N TYR A 74 -17.36 4.60 -9.66
CA TYR A 74 -17.87 5.83 -9.08
C TYR A 74 -17.33 7.07 -9.79
N GLY A 75 -16.03 7.11 -10.12
CA GLY A 75 -15.42 8.19 -10.91
C GLY A 75 -16.04 8.34 -12.30
N ALA A 76 -16.40 7.23 -12.95
CA ALA A 76 -17.02 7.23 -14.27
C ALA A 76 -18.47 7.75 -14.27
N SER A 77 -19.25 7.49 -13.21
CA SER A 77 -20.67 7.88 -13.13
C SER A 77 -20.91 9.33 -12.67
N THR A 78 -19.93 9.94 -12.02
CA THR A 78 -19.98 11.36 -11.58
C THR A 78 -19.49 12.35 -12.65
N SER A 79 -19.28 11.90 -13.88
CA SER A 79 -18.72 12.62 -15.03
C SER A 79 -19.49 13.86 -15.51
N GLY A 80 -20.47 14.35 -14.76
CA GLY A 80 -21.08 15.67 -14.99
C GLY A 80 -20.38 16.84 -14.27
N ARG A 81 -19.50 16.58 -13.34
CA ARG A 81 -18.61 17.54 -12.69
C ARG A 81 -17.25 16.86 -12.57
N HIS A 82 -16.20 17.48 -13.08
CA HIS A 82 -14.81 17.02 -13.05
C HIS A 82 -14.38 16.59 -11.63
N ALA A 83 -14.82 15.39 -11.18
CA ALA A 83 -14.15 14.76 -10.06
C ALA A 83 -12.79 14.30 -10.60
N PRO A 84 -11.66 14.77 -10.06
CA PRO A 84 -10.36 14.27 -10.49
C PRO A 84 -10.34 12.76 -10.25
N GLU A 85 -9.83 12.03 -11.24
CA GLU A 85 -9.62 10.59 -11.12
C GLU A 85 -8.81 10.30 -9.86
N CYS A 86 -9.41 9.61 -8.89
CA CYS A 86 -8.73 9.26 -7.66
C CYS A 86 -7.79 8.10 -7.93
N ARG A 87 -6.51 8.31 -7.65
CA ARG A 87 -5.48 7.28 -7.78
C ARG A 87 -5.44 6.41 -6.54
N ILE A 88 -5.02 5.17 -6.71
CA ILE A 88 -5.05 4.17 -5.66
C ILE A 88 -3.66 3.55 -5.49
N GLU A 89 -3.21 3.51 -4.24
CA GLU A 89 -1.99 2.84 -3.82
C GLU A 89 -2.36 1.64 -2.93
N TRP A 90 -1.83 0.46 -3.26
CA TRP A 90 -2.04 -0.76 -2.47
C TRP A 90 -0.84 -1.07 -1.59
N SER A 91 -1.10 -1.40 -0.33
CA SER A 91 -0.11 -1.83 0.66
C SER A 91 -0.61 -3.03 1.47
N GLY A 92 0.32 -3.76 2.07
CA GLY A 92 0.05 -4.94 2.90
C GLY A 92 0.14 -6.24 2.13
N GLY A 93 1.03 -7.13 2.56
CA GLY A 93 1.20 -8.47 2.01
C GLY A 93 1.92 -8.58 0.66
N VAL A 94 2.29 -7.49 0.02
CA VAL A 94 2.98 -7.50 -1.29
C VAL A 94 4.46 -7.78 -1.08
N ARG A 95 4.94 -8.94 -1.55
CA ARG A 95 6.31 -9.43 -1.32
C ARG A 95 6.98 -9.97 -2.58
N SER A 96 6.23 -10.19 -3.65
CA SER A 96 6.68 -10.84 -4.88
C SER A 96 6.19 -10.12 -6.13
N GLY A 97 6.74 -10.50 -7.30
CA GLY A 97 6.25 -10.03 -8.60
C GLY A 97 4.79 -10.40 -8.83
N ASP A 98 4.40 -11.62 -8.47
CA ASP A 98 3.01 -12.09 -8.63
C ASP A 98 2.04 -11.25 -7.77
N ASP A 99 2.44 -10.87 -6.54
CA ASP A 99 1.61 -9.99 -5.69
C ASP A 99 1.49 -8.60 -6.30
N ILE A 100 2.59 -8.06 -6.88
CA ILE A 100 2.58 -6.77 -7.56
C ILE A 100 1.65 -6.83 -8.77
N GLU A 101 1.79 -7.85 -9.62
CA GLU A 101 0.94 -8.03 -10.80
C GLU A 101 -0.53 -8.13 -10.42
N ALA A 102 -0.88 -8.94 -9.42
CA ALA A 102 -2.25 -9.10 -8.94
C ALA A 102 -2.85 -7.76 -8.48
N ALA A 103 -2.11 -6.99 -7.67
CA ALA A 103 -2.55 -5.66 -7.22
C ALA A 103 -2.74 -4.68 -8.40
N LEU A 104 -1.82 -4.70 -9.38
CA LEU A 104 -1.92 -3.87 -10.58
C LEU A 104 -3.09 -4.28 -11.48
N GLN A 105 -3.37 -5.57 -11.62
CA GLN A 105 -4.52 -6.11 -12.36
C GLN A 105 -5.85 -5.76 -11.68
N ALA A 106 -5.88 -5.67 -10.35
CA ALA A 106 -7.04 -5.18 -9.61
C ALA A 106 -7.34 -3.69 -9.90
N GLY A 107 -6.42 -2.97 -10.54
CA GLY A 107 -6.63 -1.59 -10.98
C GLY A 107 -5.94 -0.54 -10.12
N THR A 108 -4.94 -0.89 -9.30
CA THR A 108 -4.15 0.11 -8.58
C THR A 108 -3.21 0.89 -9.49
N ASP A 109 -2.91 2.13 -9.12
CA ASP A 109 -1.94 2.97 -9.86
C ASP A 109 -0.52 2.66 -9.44
N ARG A 110 -0.31 2.27 -8.17
CA ARG A 110 0.99 1.86 -7.64
C ARG A 110 0.85 0.93 -6.43
N VAL A 111 1.93 0.25 -6.12
CA VAL A 111 1.98 -0.82 -5.11
C VAL A 111 3.16 -0.57 -4.18
N ASN A 112 2.99 -0.85 -2.90
CA ASN A 112 4.04 -0.79 -1.89
C ASN A 112 4.60 -2.19 -1.64
N LEU A 113 5.83 -2.43 -2.07
CA LEU A 113 6.56 -3.65 -1.76
C LEU A 113 6.97 -3.63 -0.28
N ALA A 114 6.63 -4.69 0.42
CA ALA A 114 6.89 -4.80 1.85
C ALA A 114 8.40 -4.90 2.15
N SER A 115 8.82 -4.38 3.29
CA SER A 115 10.24 -4.38 3.72
C SER A 115 10.84 -5.78 3.84
N GLN A 116 10.02 -6.83 4.05
CA GLN A 116 10.48 -8.22 4.04
C GLN A 116 11.18 -8.62 2.74
N ALA A 117 10.80 -8.02 1.60
CA ALA A 117 11.46 -8.29 0.33
C ALA A 117 12.93 -7.83 0.30
N LEU A 118 13.32 -6.85 1.14
CA LEU A 118 14.67 -6.29 1.19
C LEU A 118 15.75 -7.27 1.67
N VAL A 119 15.38 -8.43 2.22
CA VAL A 119 16.34 -9.50 2.55
C VAL A 119 17.00 -10.10 1.30
N ASP A 120 16.35 -9.95 0.14
CA ASP A 120 16.87 -10.32 -1.18
C ASP A 120 16.90 -9.09 -2.09
N ILE A 121 17.94 -8.27 -1.93
CA ILE A 121 18.08 -7.00 -2.63
C ILE A 121 18.20 -7.16 -4.15
N ASP A 122 18.77 -8.26 -4.63
CA ASP A 122 18.92 -8.50 -6.06
C ASP A 122 17.58 -8.80 -6.72
N ARG A 123 16.72 -9.54 -6.04
CA ARG A 123 15.33 -9.73 -6.46
C ARG A 123 14.57 -8.41 -6.49
N VAL A 124 14.73 -7.57 -5.46
CA VAL A 124 14.08 -6.25 -5.42
C VAL A 124 14.54 -5.36 -6.58
N ARG A 125 15.82 -5.38 -6.93
CA ARG A 125 16.34 -4.65 -8.10
C ARG A 125 15.68 -5.10 -9.41
N THR A 126 15.44 -6.40 -9.57
CA THR A 126 14.71 -6.95 -10.72
C THR A 126 13.28 -6.42 -10.77
N LEU A 127 12.57 -6.44 -9.63
CA LEU A 127 11.20 -5.91 -9.53
C LEU A 127 11.14 -4.40 -9.81
N ILE A 128 12.13 -3.63 -9.36
CA ILE A 128 12.21 -2.19 -9.66
C ILE A 128 12.36 -1.97 -11.18
N ALA A 129 13.22 -2.75 -11.84
CA ALA A 129 13.41 -2.64 -13.29
C ALA A 129 12.14 -3.01 -14.08
N GLU A 130 11.37 -3.98 -13.60
CA GLU A 130 10.16 -4.48 -14.24
C GLU A 130 8.97 -3.54 -14.04
N PHE A 131 8.72 -3.11 -12.80
CA PHE A 131 7.53 -2.33 -12.45
C PHE A 131 7.78 -0.81 -12.37
N ALA A 132 9.03 -0.39 -12.43
CA ALA A 132 9.47 1.02 -12.53
C ALA A 132 8.69 1.98 -11.59
N GLY A 133 8.09 3.03 -12.15
CA GLY A 133 7.41 4.08 -11.41
C GLY A 133 6.10 3.67 -10.71
N ARG A 134 5.67 2.41 -10.86
CA ARG A 134 4.48 1.85 -10.19
C ARG A 134 4.79 1.14 -8.87
N LEU A 135 6.08 1.04 -8.51
CA LEU A 135 6.53 0.38 -7.30
C LEU A 135 7.09 1.40 -6.31
N ASN A 136 6.63 1.34 -5.07
CA ASN A 136 7.24 1.99 -3.92
C ASN A 136 7.91 0.92 -3.05
N ILE A 137 8.95 1.28 -2.33
CA ILE A 137 9.64 0.37 -1.41
C ILE A 137 9.36 0.79 0.03
N CYS A 138 8.71 -0.08 0.80
CA CYS A 138 8.56 0.13 2.23
C CYS A 138 9.86 -0.19 2.95
N ILE A 139 10.24 0.66 3.89
CA ILE A 139 11.44 0.49 4.71
C ILE A 139 11.06 0.64 6.17
N ASP A 140 11.13 -0.45 6.92
CA ASP A 140 11.01 -0.43 8.38
C ASP A 140 12.41 -0.28 8.97
N VAL A 141 12.64 0.74 9.80
CA VAL A 141 13.97 1.09 10.31
C VAL A 141 14.03 1.10 11.83
N GLU A 142 15.17 0.67 12.35
CA GLU A 142 15.57 0.83 13.75
C GLU A 142 16.98 1.41 13.79
N GLY A 143 17.10 2.68 14.21
CA GLY A 143 18.36 3.43 14.07
C GLY A 143 18.78 3.61 12.63
N ASP A 144 19.93 3.05 12.25
CA ASP A 144 20.48 3.02 10.89
C ASP A 144 20.37 1.64 10.22
N ARG A 145 19.60 0.73 10.79
CA ARG A 145 19.40 -0.63 10.29
C ARG A 145 17.99 -0.82 9.75
N ILE A 146 17.88 -1.53 8.64
CA ILE A 146 16.58 -1.97 8.13
C ILE A 146 16.17 -3.23 8.90
N ARG A 147 15.01 -3.12 9.56
CA ARG A 147 14.39 -4.20 10.35
C ARG A 147 13.06 -4.59 9.71
N PRO A 148 13.08 -5.50 8.75
CA PRO A 148 11.84 -5.91 8.08
C PRO A 148 10.86 -6.51 9.07
N ARG A 149 9.60 -6.11 8.97
CA ARG A 149 8.55 -6.57 9.86
C ARG A 149 8.28 -8.07 9.64
N GLY A 150 8.14 -8.84 10.72
CA GLY A 150 7.79 -10.26 10.65
C GLY A 150 8.92 -11.19 10.19
N VAL A 151 10.16 -10.72 10.07
CA VAL A 151 11.34 -11.54 9.77
C VAL A 151 12.41 -11.34 10.84
N ASP A 152 13.02 -12.41 11.26
CA ASP A 152 14.17 -12.33 12.16
C ASP A 152 15.41 -11.84 11.40
N GLY A 153 16.11 -10.84 11.96
CA GLY A 153 17.32 -10.29 11.39
C GLY A 153 17.18 -8.86 10.86
N ASP A 154 18.14 -8.46 10.05
CA ASP A 154 18.11 -7.16 9.38
C ASP A 154 18.45 -7.30 7.89
N ALA A 155 18.01 -6.33 7.10
CA ALA A 155 18.27 -6.26 5.67
C ALA A 155 19.46 -5.33 5.33
N GLY A 156 20.25 -4.93 6.33
CA GLY A 156 21.46 -4.15 6.14
C GLY A 156 21.40 -2.71 6.65
N ASN A 157 22.44 -1.95 6.35
CA ASN A 157 22.48 -0.53 6.68
C ASN A 157 21.54 0.26 5.78
N LEU A 158 20.71 1.12 6.36
CA LEU A 158 19.70 1.93 5.66
C LEU A 158 20.29 2.68 4.45
N TRP A 159 21.39 3.39 4.67
CA TRP A 159 21.96 4.25 3.63
C TRP A 159 22.62 3.48 2.48
N GLU A 160 23.19 2.30 2.77
CA GLU A 160 23.76 1.41 1.76
C GLU A 160 22.67 0.78 0.90
N VAL A 161 21.60 0.30 1.53
CA VAL A 161 20.45 -0.26 0.82
C VAL A 161 19.75 0.81 -0.01
N CYS A 162 19.46 1.99 0.54
CA CYS A 162 18.87 3.08 -0.23
C CYS A 162 19.74 3.45 -1.45
N ARG A 163 21.07 3.54 -1.29
CA ARG A 163 21.97 3.82 -2.43
C ARG A 163 21.86 2.74 -3.52
N THR A 164 21.76 1.48 -3.13
CA THR A 164 21.58 0.35 -4.06
C THR A 164 20.26 0.43 -4.80
N LEU A 165 19.18 0.77 -4.08
CA LEU A 165 17.84 0.94 -4.65
C LEU A 165 17.77 2.17 -5.56
N ASP A 166 18.39 3.29 -5.20
CA ASP A 166 18.49 4.48 -6.04
C ASP A 166 19.19 4.18 -7.37
N GLN A 167 20.29 3.39 -7.32
CA GLN A 167 20.98 2.94 -8.53
C GLN A 167 20.13 2.00 -9.39
N ALA A 168 19.20 1.27 -8.79
CA ALA A 168 18.23 0.46 -9.51
C ALA A 168 17.07 1.28 -10.10
N GLY A 169 16.95 2.57 -9.76
CA GLY A 169 15.94 3.48 -10.29
C GLY A 169 14.65 3.57 -9.49
N VAL A 170 14.70 3.23 -8.19
CA VAL A 170 13.54 3.44 -7.31
C VAL A 170 13.15 4.92 -7.29
N GLN A 171 11.85 5.17 -7.30
CA GLN A 171 11.34 6.54 -7.33
C GLN A 171 10.75 7.01 -5.99
N ARG A 172 10.40 6.05 -5.10
CA ARG A 172 9.72 6.36 -3.84
C ARG A 172 10.03 5.32 -2.77
N TYR A 173 10.15 5.84 -1.56
CA TYR A 173 10.25 5.08 -0.32
C TYR A 173 9.09 5.42 0.58
#